data_84d5cc93fa6a5f7374dc491d92852766
#
_entry.id   84d5cc93fa6a5f7374dc491d92852766
#
_cell.length_a   1.000
_cell.length_b   1.000
_cell.length_c   1.000
_cell.angle_alpha   90.00
_cell.angle_beta   90.00
_cell.angle_gamma   90.00
#
_symmetry.space_group_name_H-M   'P 1'
#
loop_
_entity.id
_entity.type
_entity.pdbx_description
1 polymer ?
#
loop_
_entity_poly.entity_id
_entity_poly.type
_entity_poly.pdbx_seq_one_letter_code
_entity_poly.pdbx_strand_id
1 'polypeptide(L)'
;MKLADANNLRPTLVGELLVKPKDHPSGLSHLSAASGLVRVGKRWYVVADDELHLGVFKEPSQVTGKSKKLKKGTLYRLLDGTLPSGKKQRKAAKPDFESLMLLPAFGSPSAGVLFALGSGSKPNRQIGVLLELDHRGKVSGRKALVDLTTLYAPLRKQFADLNIEGAFLSIDETEFVLLHRGNQGDARSACIRYDWSAINHWLIEQGQGKRTTRAPIAKSVQIIQLGYVDGIALSLTDGIALDGGHWAFSAVAEATMDSVQDGTCVGSAVGIINRLGDVIYSCTLLGNPKVEGISVESKNNQWEVTLVTDPDNAEYASQMLKITLPSLH
;
A
#
# COMPACT_ATOMS: atom_id res chain seq x y z
N MET A 1 -3.86 -1.46 24.95
CA MET A 1 -2.94 -2.57 25.34
C MET A 1 -1.54 -2.08 25.01
N LYS A 2 -0.57 -1.99 25.95
CA LYS A 2 0.84 -1.86 25.58
C LYS A 2 1.15 -3.07 24.71
N LEU A 3 1.87 -2.89 23.60
CA LEU A 3 2.60 -3.98 22.97
C LEU A 3 3.63 -4.50 23.99
N ALA A 4 3.13 -5.26 24.99
CA ALA A 4 3.94 -5.81 26.06
C ALA A 4 4.83 -6.86 25.39
N ASP A 5 6.12 -6.68 25.52
CA ASP A 5 7.17 -7.61 25.07
C ASP A 5 7.14 -7.93 23.56
N ALA A 6 6.89 -6.92 22.74
CA ALA A 6 7.00 -7.04 21.29
C ALA A 6 8.42 -7.51 20.93
N ASN A 7 8.51 -8.68 20.31
CA ASN A 7 9.74 -9.14 19.68
C ASN A 7 10.22 -8.06 18.72
N ASN A 8 11.32 -7.39 19.05
CA ASN A 8 11.92 -6.40 18.18
C ASN A 8 12.61 -7.13 17.03
N LEU A 9 12.13 -6.95 15.81
CA LEU A 9 12.76 -7.52 14.64
C LEU A 9 13.67 -6.49 13.95
N ARG A 10 14.83 -6.95 13.54
CA ARG A 10 15.75 -6.16 12.70
C ARG A 10 15.45 -6.45 11.23
N PRO A 11 14.95 -5.47 10.48
CA PRO A 11 14.77 -5.63 9.04
C PRO A 11 16.11 -5.80 8.32
N THR A 12 16.12 -6.63 7.28
CA THR A 12 17.25 -6.77 6.37
C THR A 12 17.03 -5.91 5.13
N LEU A 13 17.98 -5.06 4.80
CA LEU A 13 17.92 -4.25 3.58
C LEU A 13 18.09 -5.13 2.34
N VAL A 14 17.09 -5.13 1.45
CA VAL A 14 17.15 -5.74 0.12
C VAL A 14 17.81 -4.79 -0.88
N GLY A 15 17.49 -3.50 -0.79
CA GLY A 15 18.07 -2.43 -1.61
C GLY A 15 17.23 -1.18 -1.59
N GLU A 16 17.74 -0.16 -2.27
CA GLU A 16 17.06 1.12 -2.48
C GLU A 16 16.27 1.10 -3.80
N LEU A 17 15.17 1.83 -3.85
CA LEU A 17 14.30 1.92 -5.03
C LEU A 17 14.88 2.91 -6.05
N LEU A 18 16.04 2.56 -6.62
CA LEU A 18 16.75 3.39 -7.58
C LEU A 18 16.15 3.27 -8.99
N VAL A 19 16.13 4.38 -9.71
CA VAL A 19 15.74 4.48 -11.13
C VAL A 19 16.84 5.19 -11.93
N LYS A 20 16.69 5.26 -13.25
CA LYS A 20 17.61 6.06 -14.07
C LYS A 20 17.10 7.52 -14.08
N PRO A 21 17.92 8.52 -13.79
CA PRO A 21 17.49 9.93 -13.78
C PRO A 21 16.81 10.39 -15.08
N LYS A 22 17.27 9.88 -16.24
CA LYS A 22 16.68 10.19 -17.54
C LYS A 22 15.25 9.64 -17.73
N ASP A 23 14.86 8.62 -16.95
CA ASP A 23 13.55 7.99 -17.00
C ASP A 23 12.60 8.59 -15.95
N HIS A 24 13.12 9.45 -15.04
CA HIS A 24 12.34 10.11 -14.00
C HIS A 24 11.94 11.52 -14.42
N PRO A 25 10.64 11.93 -14.31
CA PRO A 25 10.17 13.24 -14.78
C PRO A 25 10.88 14.44 -14.15
N SER A 26 11.25 14.31 -12.87
CA SER A 26 11.99 15.35 -12.13
C SER A 26 13.50 15.13 -12.13
N GLY A 27 14.04 14.19 -12.91
CA GLY A 27 15.46 13.89 -12.97
C GLY A 27 16.04 13.20 -11.72
N LEU A 28 15.20 12.74 -10.79
CA LEU A 28 15.63 12.02 -9.58
C LEU A 28 16.18 10.64 -9.94
N SER A 29 17.11 10.13 -9.14
CA SER A 29 17.69 8.80 -9.32
C SER A 29 16.98 7.69 -8.55
N HIS A 30 15.84 8.00 -7.90
CA HIS A 30 15.14 7.10 -6.99
C HIS A 30 13.66 7.50 -6.84
N LEU A 31 12.87 6.61 -6.23
CA LEU A 31 11.58 6.93 -5.60
C LEU A 31 11.82 7.24 -4.12
N SER A 32 11.13 8.25 -3.58
CA SER A 32 11.34 8.77 -2.23
C SER A 32 10.16 8.58 -1.27
N ALA A 33 8.99 8.24 -1.76
CA ALA A 33 7.76 8.16 -0.96
C ALA A 33 6.95 6.91 -1.34
N ALA A 34 7.62 5.73 -1.26
CA ALA A 34 6.99 4.48 -1.63
C ALA A 34 5.92 4.10 -0.59
N SER A 35 4.67 3.92 -1.05
CA SER A 35 3.48 3.72 -0.24
C SER A 35 2.86 2.33 -0.43
N GLY A 36 2.63 1.85 -1.65
CA GLY A 36 2.03 0.55 -1.91
C GLY A 36 2.97 -0.42 -2.64
N LEU A 37 2.89 -1.70 -2.31
CA LEU A 37 3.79 -2.74 -2.81
C LEU A 37 3.04 -3.99 -3.25
N VAL A 38 3.25 -4.43 -4.51
CA VAL A 38 2.73 -5.71 -5.02
C VAL A 38 3.83 -6.50 -5.70
N ARG A 39 3.85 -7.82 -5.45
CA ARG A 39 4.71 -8.75 -6.18
C ARG A 39 3.91 -9.59 -7.18
N VAL A 40 4.40 -9.66 -8.42
CA VAL A 40 3.89 -10.57 -9.45
C VAL A 40 5.05 -11.32 -10.09
N GLY A 41 5.15 -12.58 -9.79
CA GLY A 41 6.27 -13.42 -10.19
C GLY A 41 7.61 -12.88 -9.67
N LYS A 42 8.51 -12.47 -10.58
CA LYS A 42 9.83 -11.90 -10.23
C LYS A 42 9.88 -10.37 -10.32
N ARG A 43 8.72 -9.71 -10.26
CA ARG A 43 8.62 -8.25 -10.31
C ARG A 43 7.95 -7.70 -9.07
N TRP A 44 8.50 -6.58 -8.63
CA TRP A 44 7.92 -5.72 -7.62
C TRP A 44 7.34 -4.50 -8.30
N TYR A 45 6.11 -4.18 -7.97
CA TYR A 45 5.38 -2.99 -8.38
C TYR A 45 5.20 -2.10 -7.17
N VAL A 46 5.55 -0.83 -7.30
CA VAL A 46 5.53 0.14 -6.20
C VAL A 46 4.85 1.42 -6.68
N VAL A 47 3.86 1.89 -5.95
CA VAL A 47 3.38 3.26 -6.07
C VAL A 47 4.06 4.12 -5.03
N ALA A 48 4.15 5.42 -5.30
CA ALA A 48 4.66 6.42 -4.39
C ALA A 48 3.65 7.57 -4.32
N ASP A 49 3.41 8.09 -3.14
CA ASP A 49 2.36 9.06 -2.87
C ASP A 49 2.55 10.37 -3.65
N ASP A 50 3.79 10.73 -3.89
CA ASP A 50 4.21 11.96 -4.55
C ASP A 50 4.55 11.77 -6.05
N GLU A 51 4.16 10.64 -6.66
CA GLU A 51 4.47 10.30 -8.04
C GLU A 51 3.23 10.07 -8.92
N LEU A 52 3.38 10.32 -10.23
CA LEU A 52 2.41 9.95 -11.27
C LEU A 52 2.78 8.64 -11.97
N HIS A 53 3.72 7.88 -11.41
CA HIS A 53 4.31 6.72 -12.05
C HIS A 53 4.34 5.52 -11.10
N LEU A 54 4.18 4.34 -11.68
CA LEU A 54 4.44 3.06 -11.03
C LEU A 54 5.91 2.69 -11.20
N GLY A 55 6.60 2.42 -10.11
CA GLY A 55 7.93 1.82 -10.12
C GLY A 55 7.85 0.32 -10.38
N VAL A 56 8.70 -0.19 -11.28
CA VAL A 56 8.79 -1.61 -11.60
C VAL A 56 10.23 -2.08 -11.37
N PHE A 57 10.40 -2.94 -10.36
CA PHE A 57 11.71 -3.48 -9.97
C PHE A 57 11.74 -4.99 -10.21
N LYS A 58 12.92 -5.52 -10.51
CA LYS A 58 13.11 -6.97 -10.63
C LYS A 58 13.73 -7.51 -9.36
N GLU A 59 13.22 -8.64 -8.92
CA GLU A 59 13.79 -9.36 -7.79
C GLU A 59 15.30 -9.59 -8.00
N PRO A 60 16.13 -9.38 -6.96
CA PRO A 60 17.54 -9.69 -7.05
C PRO A 60 17.74 -11.18 -7.38
N SER A 61 18.52 -11.49 -8.41
CA SER A 61 18.85 -12.89 -8.70
C SER A 61 19.75 -13.44 -7.60
N GLN A 62 19.36 -14.51 -6.96
CA GLN A 62 20.24 -15.29 -6.09
C GLN A 62 21.26 -16.03 -6.96
N VAL A 63 22.54 -15.75 -6.80
CA VAL A 63 23.63 -16.52 -7.40
C VAL A 63 24.59 -16.89 -6.29
N THR A 64 24.66 -18.19 -5.99
CA THR A 64 25.65 -18.83 -5.10
C THR A 64 26.05 -17.98 -3.88
N GLY A 65 25.16 -17.91 -2.88
CA GLY A 65 25.48 -17.44 -1.53
C GLY A 65 25.68 -15.91 -1.34
N LYS A 66 25.61 -15.10 -2.40
CA LYS A 66 25.68 -13.63 -2.29
C LYS A 66 24.37 -13.03 -2.82
N SER A 67 23.65 -12.32 -1.96
CA SER A 67 22.51 -11.50 -2.37
C SER A 67 23.01 -10.40 -3.32
N LYS A 68 22.51 -10.37 -4.56
CA LYS A 68 22.76 -9.25 -5.47
C LYS A 68 21.87 -8.08 -5.05
N LYS A 69 22.42 -6.86 -5.11
CA LYS A 69 21.65 -5.64 -4.87
C LYS A 69 20.46 -5.53 -5.83
N LEU A 70 19.38 -4.92 -5.37
CA LEU A 70 18.23 -4.56 -6.19
C LEU A 70 18.70 -3.74 -7.39
N LYS A 71 18.30 -4.11 -8.60
CA LYS A 71 18.67 -3.37 -9.82
C LYS A 71 17.78 -2.13 -9.96
N LYS A 72 18.30 -1.10 -10.63
CA LYS A 72 17.51 0.08 -11.01
C LYS A 72 16.23 -0.34 -11.71
N GLY A 73 15.11 0.18 -11.21
CA GLY A 73 13.78 -0.03 -11.76
C GLY A 73 13.52 0.78 -13.02
N THR A 74 12.33 0.59 -13.55
CA THR A 74 11.76 1.40 -14.65
C THR A 74 10.47 2.04 -14.15
N LEU A 75 10.11 3.20 -14.68
CA LEU A 75 8.88 3.91 -14.36
C LEU A 75 7.84 3.68 -15.46
N TYR A 76 6.60 3.46 -15.05
CA TYR A 76 5.47 3.34 -15.94
C TYR A 76 4.43 4.41 -15.58
N ARG A 77 4.03 5.26 -16.54
CA ARG A 77 3.13 6.39 -16.31
C ARG A 77 1.70 5.92 -15.99
N LEU A 78 1.23 6.25 -14.79
CA LEU A 78 -0.16 6.03 -14.36
C LEU A 78 -1.08 7.17 -14.79
N LEU A 79 -0.70 8.42 -14.52
CA LEU A 79 -1.45 9.62 -14.87
C LEU A 79 -0.61 10.53 -15.78
N ASP A 80 -1.29 11.23 -16.65
CA ASP A 80 -0.67 12.24 -17.51
C ASP A 80 -0.38 13.54 -16.74
N GLY A 81 0.59 14.31 -17.23
CA GLY A 81 1.01 15.57 -16.62
C GLY A 81 2.34 15.47 -15.91
N THR A 82 2.65 16.50 -15.14
CA THR A 82 3.85 16.62 -14.29
C THR A 82 3.45 17.29 -12.98
N LEU A 83 4.03 16.81 -11.88
CA LEU A 83 3.84 17.43 -10.59
C LEU A 83 4.75 18.66 -10.44
N PRO A 84 4.30 19.71 -9.76
CA PRO A 84 5.15 20.86 -9.46
C PRO A 84 6.40 20.47 -8.67
N SER A 85 7.49 21.21 -8.84
CA SER A 85 8.74 21.01 -8.10
C SER A 85 8.67 21.54 -6.65
N GLY A 86 7.86 22.59 -6.41
CA GLY A 86 7.70 23.15 -5.08
C GLY A 86 6.95 22.22 -4.13
N LYS A 87 7.48 21.94 -2.93
CA LYS A 87 6.91 20.99 -1.96
C LYS A 87 5.41 21.25 -1.69
N LYS A 88 5.02 22.50 -1.42
CA LYS A 88 3.61 22.87 -1.12
C LYS A 88 2.68 22.67 -2.33
N GLN A 89 3.10 23.08 -3.52
CA GLN A 89 2.33 22.91 -4.76
C GLN A 89 2.23 21.43 -5.13
N ARG A 90 3.32 20.66 -4.99
CA ARG A 90 3.33 19.22 -5.22
C ARG A 90 2.36 18.49 -4.29
N LYS A 91 2.41 18.79 -2.98
CA LYS A 91 1.49 18.23 -1.97
C LYS A 91 0.01 18.55 -2.24
N ALA A 92 -0.28 19.70 -2.86
CA ALA A 92 -1.63 20.08 -3.27
C ALA A 92 -2.11 19.37 -4.54
N ALA A 93 -1.20 19.06 -5.47
CA ALA A 93 -1.50 18.55 -6.81
C ALA A 93 -1.40 17.01 -6.93
N LYS A 94 -0.63 16.34 -6.05
CA LYS A 94 -0.40 14.90 -6.13
C LYS A 94 -1.68 14.09 -5.99
N PRO A 95 -1.81 12.96 -6.71
CA PRO A 95 -2.95 12.05 -6.59
C PRO A 95 -2.93 11.27 -5.29
N ASP A 96 -1.78 11.26 -4.60
CA ASP A 96 -1.61 10.62 -3.29
C ASP A 96 -1.92 9.12 -3.36
N PHE A 97 -1.23 8.40 -4.25
CA PHE A 97 -1.37 6.95 -4.37
C PHE A 97 -0.74 6.25 -3.17
N GLU A 98 -1.58 5.86 -2.22
CA GLU A 98 -1.14 5.24 -0.96
C GLU A 98 -1.30 3.71 -0.97
N SER A 99 -2.12 3.17 -1.86
CA SER A 99 -2.38 1.74 -1.91
C SER A 99 -2.18 1.16 -3.29
N LEU A 100 -1.64 -0.06 -3.34
CA LEU A 100 -1.51 -0.86 -4.56
C LEU A 100 -1.89 -2.31 -4.27
N MET A 101 -2.81 -2.87 -5.06
CA MET A 101 -3.21 -4.26 -4.94
C MET A 101 -3.25 -4.97 -6.28
N LEU A 102 -3.21 -6.30 -6.26
CA LEU A 102 -3.44 -7.15 -7.43
C LEU A 102 -4.87 -7.68 -7.39
N LEU A 103 -5.61 -7.44 -8.45
CA LEU A 103 -6.94 -7.98 -8.70
C LEU A 103 -6.87 -9.12 -9.71
N PRO A 104 -7.83 -10.06 -9.71
CA PRO A 104 -7.99 -11.04 -10.78
C PRO A 104 -8.15 -10.38 -12.15
N ALA A 105 -7.87 -11.13 -13.20
CA ALA A 105 -8.02 -10.65 -14.56
C ALA A 105 -9.51 -10.42 -14.92
N PHE A 106 -9.81 -9.30 -15.56
CA PHE A 106 -11.17 -9.00 -16.05
C PHE A 106 -11.44 -9.66 -17.40
N GLY A 107 -11.61 -10.99 -17.41
CA GLY A 107 -12.06 -11.74 -18.58
C GLY A 107 -11.02 -11.98 -19.70
N SER A 108 -9.75 -11.61 -19.52
CA SER A 108 -8.66 -11.88 -20.46
C SER A 108 -7.63 -12.82 -19.83
N PRO A 109 -6.90 -13.64 -20.61
CA PRO A 109 -5.75 -14.39 -20.10
C PRO A 109 -4.64 -13.42 -19.71
N SER A 110 -4.58 -13.01 -18.46
CA SER A 110 -3.58 -12.10 -17.90
C SER A 110 -3.15 -12.55 -16.51
N ALA A 111 -2.05 -12.01 -16.01
CA ALA A 111 -1.60 -12.28 -14.64
C ALA A 111 -2.38 -11.48 -13.59
N GLY A 112 -3.38 -10.69 -14.02
CA GLY A 112 -4.22 -9.85 -13.17
C GLY A 112 -4.17 -8.37 -13.55
N VAL A 113 -4.78 -7.56 -12.72
CA VAL A 113 -4.88 -6.11 -12.86
C VAL A 113 -4.32 -5.46 -11.60
N LEU A 114 -3.31 -4.61 -11.73
CA LEU A 114 -2.89 -3.76 -10.63
C LEU A 114 -3.90 -2.64 -10.45
N PHE A 115 -4.29 -2.39 -9.21
CA PHE A 115 -5.17 -1.30 -8.85
C PHE A 115 -4.45 -0.38 -7.86
N ALA A 116 -4.09 0.81 -8.32
CA ALA A 116 -3.56 1.88 -7.50
C ALA A 116 -4.70 2.79 -7.04
N LEU A 117 -4.74 3.12 -5.74
CA LEU A 117 -5.79 3.95 -5.14
C LEU A 117 -5.17 5.18 -4.48
N GLY A 118 -5.78 6.35 -4.72
CA GLY A 118 -5.48 7.56 -3.97
C GLY A 118 -6.12 7.52 -2.59
N SER A 119 -5.50 8.22 -1.63
CA SER A 119 -5.88 8.21 -0.20
C SER A 119 -7.33 8.66 0.07
N GLY A 120 -7.93 9.40 -0.85
CA GLY A 120 -9.24 9.99 -0.63
C GLY A 120 -9.24 11.21 0.29
N SER A 121 -8.12 11.62 0.89
CA SER A 121 -8.04 12.72 1.86
C SER A 121 -8.41 14.09 1.30
N LYS A 122 -8.33 14.28 -0.03
CA LYS A 122 -8.74 15.50 -0.76
C LYS A 122 -9.49 15.14 -2.04
N PRO A 123 -10.25 16.09 -2.66
CA PRO A 123 -10.98 15.80 -3.90
C PRO A 123 -10.11 15.25 -5.04
N ASN A 124 -8.91 15.78 -5.26
CA ASN A 124 -7.98 15.32 -6.29
C ASN A 124 -7.32 13.96 -5.98
N ARG A 125 -7.54 13.42 -4.78
CA ARG A 125 -7.02 12.13 -4.29
C ARG A 125 -8.07 11.02 -4.31
N GLN A 126 -9.22 11.28 -4.92
CA GLN A 126 -10.32 10.33 -5.10
C GLN A 126 -10.26 9.66 -6.47
N ILE A 127 -9.08 9.27 -6.87
CA ILE A 127 -8.80 8.64 -8.16
C ILE A 127 -8.11 7.31 -7.97
N GLY A 128 -8.48 6.34 -8.80
CA GLY A 128 -7.78 5.06 -8.92
C GLY A 128 -7.31 4.82 -10.34
N VAL A 129 -6.34 3.92 -10.51
CA VAL A 129 -5.84 3.49 -11.82
C VAL A 129 -5.81 1.98 -11.86
N LEU A 130 -6.57 1.39 -12.78
CA LEU A 130 -6.46 -0.02 -13.16
C LEU A 130 -5.41 -0.16 -14.24
N LEU A 131 -4.48 -1.09 -14.06
CA LEU A 131 -3.39 -1.33 -14.98
C LEU A 131 -3.26 -2.83 -15.26
N GLU A 132 -3.60 -3.25 -16.47
CA GLU A 132 -3.58 -4.65 -16.83
C GLU A 132 -2.16 -5.19 -16.99
N LEU A 133 -1.95 -6.42 -16.53
CA LEU A 133 -0.72 -7.17 -16.73
C LEU A 133 -0.91 -8.20 -17.85
N ASP A 134 0.14 -8.48 -18.62
CA ASP A 134 0.17 -9.61 -19.54
C ASP A 134 0.31 -10.96 -18.78
N HIS A 135 0.21 -12.07 -19.50
CA HIS A 135 0.36 -13.42 -18.92
C HIS A 135 1.74 -13.67 -18.26
N ARG A 136 2.73 -12.82 -18.51
CA ARG A 136 4.07 -12.85 -17.89
C ARG A 136 4.20 -11.88 -16.73
N GLY A 137 3.09 -11.28 -16.29
CA GLY A 137 3.07 -10.28 -15.25
C GLY A 137 3.80 -8.99 -15.62
N LYS A 138 3.88 -8.60 -16.89
CA LYS A 138 4.37 -7.28 -17.33
C LYS A 138 3.19 -6.38 -17.57
N VAL A 139 3.39 -5.07 -17.37
CA VAL A 139 2.39 -4.07 -17.75
C VAL A 139 2.06 -4.21 -19.24
N SER A 140 0.79 -4.43 -19.57
CA SER A 140 0.30 -4.64 -20.94
C SER A 140 0.17 -3.35 -21.77
N GLY A 141 0.12 -2.20 -21.10
CA GLY A 141 -0.18 -0.88 -21.66
C GLY A 141 -1.65 -0.48 -21.56
N ARG A 142 -2.56 -1.40 -21.26
CA ARG A 142 -3.97 -1.08 -21.03
C ARG A 142 -4.17 -0.56 -19.61
N LYS A 143 -4.71 0.66 -19.49
CA LYS A 143 -5.03 1.30 -18.22
C LYS A 143 -6.42 1.96 -18.29
N ALA A 144 -7.09 2.04 -17.15
CA ALA A 144 -8.33 2.78 -17.00
C ALA A 144 -8.33 3.59 -15.70
N LEU A 145 -8.94 4.76 -15.73
CA LEU A 145 -9.12 5.59 -14.56
C LEU A 145 -10.42 5.19 -13.85
N VAL A 146 -10.40 5.23 -12.53
CA VAL A 146 -11.55 4.95 -11.67
C VAL A 146 -11.84 6.19 -10.84
N ASP A 147 -13.06 6.68 -10.88
CA ASP A 147 -13.55 7.73 -9.99
C ASP A 147 -13.99 7.11 -8.67
N LEU A 148 -13.22 7.33 -7.60
CA LEU A 148 -13.47 6.81 -6.26
C LEU A 148 -14.41 7.68 -5.43
N THR A 149 -14.88 8.83 -5.96
CA THR A 149 -15.69 9.81 -5.22
C THR A 149 -16.92 9.19 -4.59
N THR A 150 -17.66 8.36 -5.35
CA THR A 150 -18.89 7.74 -4.86
C THR A 150 -18.62 6.60 -3.88
N LEU A 151 -17.48 5.89 -3.99
CA LEU A 151 -17.06 4.85 -3.07
C LEU A 151 -16.62 5.45 -1.72
N TYR A 152 -15.92 6.59 -1.76
CA TYR A 152 -15.39 7.25 -0.56
C TYR A 152 -16.41 8.16 0.15
N ALA A 153 -17.44 8.63 -0.54
CA ALA A 153 -18.42 9.56 0.03
C ALA A 153 -19.12 9.04 1.33
N PRO A 154 -19.55 7.78 1.44
CA PRO A 154 -20.11 7.25 2.69
C PRO A 154 -19.07 7.16 3.81
N LEU A 155 -17.80 6.87 3.49
CA LEU A 155 -16.71 6.76 4.46
C LEU A 155 -16.36 8.11 5.07
N ARG A 156 -16.41 9.20 4.29
CA ARG A 156 -16.19 10.57 4.78
C ARG A 156 -17.23 11.02 5.83
N LYS A 157 -18.40 10.39 5.88
CA LYS A 157 -19.39 10.64 6.93
C LYS A 157 -18.99 10.00 8.26
N GLN A 158 -18.17 8.96 8.21
CA GLN A 158 -17.68 8.23 9.39
C GLN A 158 -16.31 8.72 9.86
N PHE A 159 -15.45 9.09 8.90
CA PHE A 159 -14.08 9.55 9.13
C PHE A 159 -13.93 10.94 8.54
N ALA A 160 -13.92 11.97 9.39
CA ALA A 160 -13.82 13.37 8.95
C ALA A 160 -12.50 13.63 8.18
N ASP A 161 -11.44 12.94 8.58
CA ASP A 161 -10.14 12.93 7.91
C ASP A 161 -9.90 11.55 7.27
N LEU A 162 -10.68 11.23 6.22
CA LEU A 162 -10.54 9.96 5.50
C LEU A 162 -9.15 9.87 4.87
N ASN A 163 -8.44 8.79 5.18
CA ASN A 163 -7.14 8.48 4.63
C ASN A 163 -7.01 6.97 4.36
N ILE A 164 -7.18 6.56 3.10
CA ILE A 164 -7.05 5.16 2.68
C ILE A 164 -5.59 4.91 2.33
N GLU A 165 -4.95 4.05 3.10
CA GLU A 165 -3.51 3.76 2.99
C GLU A 165 -3.25 2.33 2.47
N GLY A 166 -4.19 1.40 2.63
CA GLY A 166 -4.04 0.03 2.18
C GLY A 166 -5.29 -0.53 1.53
N ALA A 167 -5.12 -1.54 0.69
CA ALA A 167 -6.21 -2.31 0.12
C ALA A 167 -5.75 -3.71 -0.28
N PHE A 168 -6.62 -4.70 -0.10
CA PHE A 168 -6.37 -6.06 -0.54
C PHE A 168 -7.67 -6.81 -0.87
N LEU A 169 -7.53 -7.89 -1.61
CA LEU A 169 -8.59 -8.86 -1.84
C LEU A 169 -8.38 -10.06 -0.91
N SER A 170 -9.44 -10.58 -0.30
CA SER A 170 -9.35 -11.83 0.48
C SER A 170 -8.89 -12.99 -0.41
N ILE A 171 -8.21 -13.99 0.18
CA ILE A 171 -7.68 -15.14 -0.57
C ILE A 171 -8.76 -15.91 -1.30
N ASP A 172 -9.95 -16.00 -0.71
CA ASP A 172 -11.13 -16.65 -1.29
C ASP A 172 -11.88 -15.79 -2.31
N GLU A 173 -11.36 -14.59 -2.60
CA GLU A 173 -11.95 -13.63 -3.53
C GLU A 173 -13.40 -13.26 -3.20
N THR A 174 -13.79 -13.25 -1.93
CA THR A 174 -15.14 -12.87 -1.51
C THR A 174 -15.24 -11.43 -1.02
N GLU A 175 -14.15 -10.87 -0.50
CA GLU A 175 -14.12 -9.55 0.11
C GLU A 175 -13.02 -8.66 -0.46
N PHE A 176 -13.41 -7.47 -0.90
CA PHE A 176 -12.51 -6.36 -1.18
C PHE A 176 -12.40 -5.50 0.08
N VAL A 177 -11.18 -5.26 0.51
CA VAL A 177 -10.89 -4.57 1.78
C VAL A 177 -10.16 -3.26 1.50
N LEU A 178 -10.60 -2.19 2.16
CA LEU A 178 -9.87 -0.93 2.29
C LEU A 178 -9.42 -0.74 3.73
N LEU A 179 -8.23 -0.21 3.92
CA LEU A 179 -7.68 0.12 5.22
C LEU A 179 -7.61 1.65 5.38
N HIS A 180 -8.30 2.15 6.40
CA HIS A 180 -8.24 3.55 6.80
C HIS A 180 -7.19 3.74 7.89
N ARG A 181 -6.31 4.71 7.72
CA ARG A 181 -5.30 5.12 8.67
C ARG A 181 -5.84 6.19 9.61
N GLY A 182 -5.73 5.96 10.92
CA GLY A 182 -5.97 6.99 11.92
C GLY A 182 -4.79 7.96 12.06
N ASN A 183 -5.00 9.06 12.79
CA ASN A 183 -3.99 10.03 13.18
C ASN A 183 -4.15 10.41 14.66
N GLN A 184 -3.36 11.36 15.19
CA GLN A 184 -3.52 11.77 16.59
C GLN A 184 -4.84 12.52 16.89
N GLY A 185 -5.44 13.15 15.88
CA GLY A 185 -6.75 13.80 15.99
C GLY A 185 -7.90 12.80 16.03
N ASP A 186 -7.76 11.67 15.32
CA ASP A 186 -8.66 10.53 15.33
C ASP A 186 -7.85 9.24 15.13
N ALA A 187 -7.51 8.57 16.23
CA ALA A 187 -6.68 7.36 16.22
C ALA A 187 -7.38 6.09 15.70
N ARG A 188 -8.59 6.22 15.15
CA ARG A 188 -9.36 5.08 14.64
C ARG A 188 -8.79 4.59 13.31
N SER A 189 -7.92 3.59 13.33
CA SER A 189 -7.65 2.78 12.15
C SER A 189 -8.80 1.83 11.89
N ALA A 190 -9.16 1.58 10.64
CA ALA A 190 -10.32 0.75 10.31
C ALA A 190 -10.08 -0.17 9.12
N CYS A 191 -10.67 -1.37 9.21
CA CYS A 191 -10.81 -2.33 8.13
C CYS A 191 -12.24 -2.22 7.56
N ILE A 192 -12.36 -1.86 6.28
CA ILE A 192 -13.62 -1.59 5.59
C ILE A 192 -13.81 -2.67 4.54
N ARG A 193 -14.85 -3.50 4.68
CA ARG A 193 -15.09 -4.65 3.80
C ARG A 193 -16.24 -4.40 2.85
N TYR A 194 -16.05 -4.79 1.62
CA TYR A 194 -17.05 -4.79 0.55
C TYR A 194 -17.20 -6.19 -0.02
N ASP A 195 -18.36 -6.48 -0.60
CA ASP A 195 -18.54 -7.65 -1.44
C ASP A 195 -17.71 -7.52 -2.71
N TRP A 196 -16.83 -8.51 -2.97
CA TRP A 196 -15.95 -8.45 -4.14
C TRP A 196 -16.74 -8.48 -5.45
N SER A 197 -17.82 -9.26 -5.52
CA SER A 197 -18.60 -9.34 -6.77
C SER A 197 -19.20 -8.00 -7.15
N ALA A 198 -19.66 -7.22 -6.17
CA ALA A 198 -20.20 -5.88 -6.37
C ALA A 198 -19.10 -4.88 -6.79
N ILE A 199 -17.94 -4.92 -6.13
CA ILE A 199 -16.78 -4.07 -6.49
C ILE A 199 -16.27 -4.43 -7.89
N ASN A 200 -16.12 -5.72 -8.19
CA ASN A 200 -15.66 -6.21 -9.50
C ASN A 200 -16.55 -5.70 -10.63
N HIS A 201 -17.87 -5.86 -10.48
CA HIS A 201 -18.83 -5.36 -11.47
C HIS A 201 -18.70 -3.84 -11.66
N TRP A 202 -18.64 -3.09 -10.56
CA TRP A 202 -18.49 -1.65 -10.59
C TRP A 202 -17.15 -1.22 -11.25
N LEU A 203 -16.03 -1.89 -10.96
CA LEU A 203 -14.74 -1.60 -11.57
C LEU A 203 -14.73 -1.88 -13.07
N ILE A 204 -15.38 -2.96 -13.54
CA ILE A 204 -15.53 -3.27 -14.97
C ILE A 204 -16.30 -2.15 -15.68
N GLU A 205 -17.39 -1.67 -15.10
CA GLU A 205 -18.16 -0.57 -15.67
C GLU A 205 -17.37 0.75 -15.75
N GLN A 206 -16.62 1.08 -14.67
CA GLN A 206 -15.71 2.22 -14.64
C GLN A 206 -14.64 2.09 -15.74
N GLY A 207 -14.02 0.91 -15.89
CA GLY A 207 -13.02 0.62 -16.91
C GLY A 207 -13.55 0.73 -18.35
N GLN A 208 -14.85 0.57 -18.55
CA GLN A 208 -15.53 0.79 -19.83
C GLN A 208 -15.94 2.26 -20.06
N GLY A 209 -15.58 3.16 -19.15
CA GLY A 209 -15.95 4.57 -19.22
C GLY A 209 -17.42 4.86 -18.88
N LYS A 210 -18.13 3.88 -18.34
CA LYS A 210 -19.51 4.11 -17.84
C LYS A 210 -19.40 4.87 -16.52
N ARG A 211 -19.95 6.08 -16.46
CA ARG A 211 -20.11 6.82 -15.21
C ARG A 211 -21.22 6.20 -14.39
N THR A 212 -20.87 5.29 -13.48
CA THR A 212 -21.82 4.74 -12.53
C THR A 212 -22.07 5.75 -11.43
N THR A 213 -23.32 6.09 -11.19
CA THR A 213 -23.70 7.07 -10.16
C THR A 213 -23.68 6.48 -8.75
N ARG A 214 -23.60 5.14 -8.63
CA ARG A 214 -23.69 4.45 -7.34
C ARG A 214 -22.58 3.41 -7.21
N ALA A 215 -21.65 3.67 -6.30
CA ALA A 215 -20.65 2.68 -5.89
C ALA A 215 -21.26 1.64 -4.91
N PRO A 216 -20.63 0.46 -4.78
CA PRO A 216 -21.01 -0.53 -3.76
C PRO A 216 -20.95 0.08 -2.35
N ILE A 217 -21.81 -0.47 -1.47
CA ILE A 217 -21.87 -0.07 -0.05
C ILE A 217 -21.01 -1.04 0.75
N ALA A 218 -20.25 -0.51 1.72
CA ALA A 218 -19.46 -1.33 2.64
C ALA A 218 -20.36 -2.28 3.45
N LYS A 219 -20.00 -3.56 3.50
CA LYS A 219 -20.66 -4.58 4.33
C LYS A 219 -20.39 -4.34 5.81
N SER A 220 -19.17 -3.93 6.14
CA SER A 220 -18.76 -3.63 7.52
C SER A 220 -17.64 -2.61 7.56
N VAL A 221 -17.60 -1.87 8.67
CA VAL A 221 -16.50 -0.98 9.07
C VAL A 221 -16.09 -1.41 10.47
N GLN A 222 -14.90 -1.94 10.60
CA GLN A 222 -14.37 -2.46 11.86
C GLN A 222 -13.17 -1.63 12.30
N ILE A 223 -13.26 -1.05 13.51
CA ILE A 223 -12.13 -0.32 14.12
C ILE A 223 -11.11 -1.33 14.60
N ILE A 224 -9.84 -1.09 14.25
CA ILE A 224 -8.70 -1.94 14.60
C ILE A 224 -7.85 -1.24 15.66
N GLN A 225 -7.59 -1.93 16.76
CA GLN A 225 -6.77 -1.45 17.87
C GLN A 225 -5.37 -2.06 17.78
N LEU A 226 -4.38 -1.29 17.32
CA LEU A 226 -2.99 -1.78 17.11
C LEU A 226 -2.08 -1.55 18.33
N GLY A 227 -2.48 -0.72 19.30
CA GLY A 227 -1.65 -0.35 20.44
C GLY A 227 -0.84 0.92 20.18
N TYR A 228 0.22 1.11 20.98
CA TYR A 228 0.99 2.35 21.03
C TYR A 228 2.49 2.07 21.06
N VAL A 229 3.28 2.97 20.47
CA VAL A 229 4.73 3.07 20.63
C VAL A 229 5.04 4.45 21.18
N ASP A 230 5.76 4.53 22.30
CA ASP A 230 6.12 5.78 23.00
C ASP A 230 4.93 6.73 23.23
N GLY A 231 3.75 6.17 23.51
CA GLY A 231 2.53 6.95 23.77
C GLY A 231 1.80 7.43 22.51
N ILE A 232 2.35 7.17 21.31
CA ILE A 232 1.72 7.47 20.03
C ILE A 232 1.01 6.21 19.51
N ALA A 233 -0.25 6.36 19.09
CA ALA A 233 -1.02 5.25 18.56
C ALA A 233 -0.42 4.74 17.24
N LEU A 234 -0.32 3.41 17.10
CA LEU A 234 -0.02 2.79 15.83
C LEU A 234 -1.21 2.92 14.87
N SER A 235 -0.94 3.35 13.66
CA SER A 235 -1.91 3.51 12.59
C SER A 235 -1.54 2.64 11.39
N LEU A 236 -2.56 2.01 10.77
CA LEU A 236 -2.38 1.16 9.59
C LEU A 236 -1.76 1.96 8.44
N THR A 237 -0.78 1.36 7.75
CA THR A 237 -0.22 1.89 6.51
C THR A 237 -0.51 0.99 5.31
N ASP A 238 -0.54 -0.33 5.48
CA ASP A 238 -0.96 -1.26 4.43
C ASP A 238 -1.35 -2.62 5.02
N GLY A 239 -1.86 -3.52 4.19
CA GLY A 239 -2.20 -4.88 4.58
C GLY A 239 -2.36 -5.82 3.40
N ILE A 240 -2.22 -7.12 3.68
CA ILE A 240 -2.34 -8.18 2.69
C ILE A 240 -3.03 -9.40 3.29
N ALA A 241 -3.94 -10.02 2.53
CA ALA A 241 -4.63 -11.23 2.96
C ALA A 241 -3.67 -12.40 3.16
N LEU A 242 -3.95 -13.21 4.18
CA LEU A 242 -3.32 -14.48 4.49
C LEU A 242 -4.38 -15.59 4.53
N ASP A 243 -3.93 -16.84 4.51
CA ASP A 243 -4.83 -17.99 4.62
C ASP A 243 -5.67 -17.97 5.91
N GLY A 244 -6.81 -18.67 5.89
CA GLY A 244 -7.70 -18.79 7.05
C GLY A 244 -8.47 -17.51 7.42
N GLY A 245 -8.52 -16.53 6.53
CA GLY A 245 -9.19 -15.25 6.76
C GLY A 245 -8.38 -14.29 7.64
N HIS A 246 -7.11 -14.60 7.88
CA HIS A 246 -6.15 -13.69 8.49
C HIS A 246 -5.63 -12.67 7.48
N TRP A 247 -4.99 -11.63 7.96
CA TRP A 247 -4.26 -10.68 7.13
C TRP A 247 -3.07 -10.09 7.89
N ALA A 248 -1.98 -9.85 7.17
CA ALA A 248 -0.83 -9.15 7.71
C ALA A 248 -0.99 -7.64 7.50
N PHE A 249 -0.42 -6.86 8.41
CA PHE A 249 -0.43 -5.39 8.34
C PHE A 249 0.96 -4.81 8.55
N SER A 250 1.18 -3.64 7.98
CA SER A 250 2.19 -2.67 8.39
C SER A 250 1.51 -1.51 9.11
N ALA A 251 2.22 -0.90 10.07
CA ALA A 251 1.73 0.22 10.84
C ALA A 251 2.88 1.10 11.31
N VAL A 252 2.60 2.40 11.50
CA VAL A 252 3.54 3.38 12.05
C VAL A 252 2.90 4.15 13.20
N ALA A 253 3.72 4.53 14.16
CA ALA A 253 3.38 5.49 15.19
C ALA A 253 3.98 6.84 14.78
N GLU A 254 3.15 7.72 14.24
CA GLU A 254 3.56 9.02 13.72
C GLU A 254 2.89 10.16 14.50
N ALA A 255 3.69 11.10 14.96
CA ALA A 255 3.22 12.23 15.75
C ALA A 255 2.62 13.31 14.84
N THR A 256 1.44 13.06 14.26
CA THR A 256 0.72 13.99 13.41
C THR A 256 -0.75 14.13 13.83
N MET A 257 -1.29 15.35 13.74
CA MET A 257 -2.68 15.66 14.14
C MET A 257 -3.67 15.46 12.98
N ASP A 258 -3.20 15.40 11.77
CA ASP A 258 -4.02 15.26 10.56
C ASP A 258 -3.30 14.44 9.47
N SER A 259 -4.02 14.05 8.41
CA SER A 259 -3.51 13.27 7.27
C SER A 259 -2.70 14.09 6.27
N VAL A 260 -2.47 15.37 6.50
CA VAL A 260 -1.80 16.27 5.56
C VAL A 260 -0.39 16.64 6.01
N GLN A 261 -0.14 16.71 7.32
CA GLN A 261 1.15 17.07 7.87
C GLN A 261 1.95 15.82 8.21
N ASP A 262 3.19 15.76 7.72
CA ASP A 262 4.13 14.70 8.07
C ASP A 262 4.58 14.92 9.52
N GLY A 263 4.44 13.89 10.36
CA GLY A 263 4.90 13.88 11.74
C GLY A 263 6.23 13.12 11.88
N THR A 264 6.79 13.11 13.08
CA THR A 264 7.94 12.26 13.36
C THR A 264 7.48 10.83 13.58
N CYS A 265 7.99 9.89 12.78
CA CYS A 265 7.79 8.46 13.00
C CYS A 265 8.62 8.01 14.21
N VAL A 266 7.94 7.65 15.31
CA VAL A 266 8.59 7.19 16.55
C VAL A 266 8.70 5.66 16.62
N GLY A 267 7.99 4.95 15.75
CA GLY A 267 8.05 3.50 15.69
C GLY A 267 7.26 2.91 14.55
N SER A 268 7.60 1.68 14.19
CA SER A 268 6.92 0.90 13.16
C SER A 268 6.65 -0.50 13.64
N ALA A 269 5.56 -1.08 13.21
CA ALA A 269 5.17 -2.43 13.54
C ALA A 269 4.69 -3.20 12.31
N VAL A 270 4.85 -4.51 12.38
CA VAL A 270 4.25 -5.47 11.47
C VAL A 270 3.54 -6.53 12.31
N GLY A 271 2.40 -7.01 11.85
CA GLY A 271 1.68 -8.01 12.61
C GLY A 271 0.64 -8.75 11.79
N ILE A 272 -0.16 -9.54 12.49
CA ILE A 272 -1.20 -10.37 11.93
C ILE A 272 -2.50 -10.14 12.69
N ILE A 273 -3.57 -9.97 11.95
CA ILE A 273 -4.92 -9.81 12.44
C ILE A 273 -5.75 -11.02 12.01
N ASN A 274 -6.57 -11.53 12.92
CA ASN A 274 -7.48 -12.62 12.65
C ASN A 274 -8.77 -12.12 11.94
N ARG A 275 -9.63 -13.05 11.55
CA ARG A 275 -10.91 -12.75 10.89
C ARG A 275 -11.85 -11.89 11.76
N LEU A 276 -11.70 -11.94 13.09
CA LEU A 276 -12.50 -11.15 14.04
C LEU A 276 -11.97 -9.72 14.23
N GLY A 277 -10.79 -9.41 13.68
CA GLY A 277 -10.14 -8.10 13.80
C GLY A 277 -9.23 -7.97 15.02
N ASP A 278 -8.92 -9.09 15.69
CA ASP A 278 -7.98 -9.08 16.81
C ASP A 278 -6.55 -9.21 16.31
N VAL A 279 -5.64 -8.43 16.88
CA VAL A 279 -4.20 -8.57 16.66
C VAL A 279 -3.73 -9.83 17.39
N ILE A 280 -3.35 -10.87 16.64
CA ILE A 280 -2.90 -12.16 17.19
C ILE A 280 -1.37 -12.28 17.21
N TYR A 281 -0.69 -11.45 16.45
CA TYR A 281 0.76 -11.30 16.46
C TYR A 281 1.14 -9.88 16.09
N SER A 282 2.15 -9.32 16.74
CA SER A 282 2.78 -8.07 16.33
C SER A 282 4.22 -7.99 16.80
N CYS A 283 5.04 -7.27 16.06
CA CYS A 283 6.42 -6.95 16.40
C CYS A 283 6.75 -5.53 15.98
N THR A 284 7.63 -4.86 16.71
CA THR A 284 8.21 -3.58 16.32
C THR A 284 9.47 -3.78 15.48
N LEU A 285 9.77 -2.80 14.63
CA LEU A 285 10.94 -2.84 13.76
C LEU A 285 12.07 -1.97 14.33
N LEU A 286 13.23 -2.58 14.51
CA LEU A 286 14.41 -1.84 14.96
C LEU A 286 14.86 -0.81 13.93
N GLY A 287 15.21 0.38 14.39
CA GLY A 287 15.64 1.49 13.55
C GLY A 287 14.49 2.37 13.06
N ASN A 288 13.26 2.09 13.48
CA ASN A 288 12.05 2.86 13.20
C ASN A 288 11.87 3.27 11.73
N PRO A 289 12.07 2.35 10.76
CA PRO A 289 11.84 2.68 9.36
C PRO A 289 10.35 2.99 9.17
N LYS A 290 9.99 4.12 8.61
CA LYS A 290 8.59 4.42 8.27
C LYS A 290 8.14 3.45 7.17
N VAL A 291 7.52 2.33 7.57
CA VAL A 291 7.03 1.30 6.64
C VAL A 291 5.64 1.66 6.15
N GLU A 292 5.45 1.58 4.83
CA GLU A 292 4.19 1.94 4.20
C GLU A 292 3.57 0.74 3.44
N GLY A 293 4.25 0.17 2.45
CA GLY A 293 3.72 -0.97 1.69
C GLY A 293 4.22 -2.33 2.20
N ILE A 294 3.36 -3.36 2.14
CA ILE A 294 3.63 -4.72 2.59
C ILE A 294 3.32 -5.76 1.52
N SER A 295 4.16 -6.77 1.40
CA SER A 295 3.89 -7.98 0.62
C SER A 295 4.39 -9.21 1.38
N VAL A 296 3.61 -10.30 1.36
CA VAL A 296 3.91 -11.51 2.11
C VAL A 296 3.95 -12.73 1.18
N GLU A 297 4.90 -13.61 1.41
CA GLU A 297 5.00 -14.92 0.76
C GLU A 297 5.16 -16.02 1.79
N SER A 298 4.42 -17.11 1.61
CA SER A 298 4.62 -18.33 2.39
C SER A 298 5.86 -19.07 1.87
N LYS A 299 6.82 -19.36 2.75
CA LYS A 299 8.05 -20.07 2.42
C LYS A 299 8.56 -20.87 3.61
N ASN A 300 8.76 -22.16 3.42
CA ASN A 300 9.31 -23.06 4.47
C ASN A 300 8.54 -22.96 5.81
N ASN A 301 7.23 -22.98 5.79
CA ASN A 301 6.37 -22.78 6.96
C ASN A 301 6.62 -21.47 7.74
N GLN A 302 7.07 -20.45 7.06
CA GLN A 302 7.22 -19.09 7.60
C GLN A 302 6.68 -18.10 6.59
N TRP A 303 6.40 -16.88 7.03
CA TRP A 303 6.05 -15.78 6.16
C TRP A 303 7.23 -14.85 5.94
N GLU A 304 7.71 -14.82 4.71
CA GLU A 304 8.70 -13.85 4.25
C GLU A 304 7.96 -12.56 3.89
N VAL A 305 8.17 -11.52 4.68
CA VAL A 305 7.53 -10.21 4.51
C VAL A 305 8.51 -9.26 3.85
N THR A 306 8.08 -8.62 2.77
CA THR A 306 8.79 -7.54 2.11
C THR A 306 8.05 -6.24 2.36
N LEU A 307 8.78 -5.20 2.73
CA LEU A 307 8.27 -3.88 3.06
C LEU A 307 8.92 -2.83 2.19
N VAL A 308 8.23 -1.73 1.92
CA VAL A 308 8.83 -0.49 1.39
C VAL A 308 8.66 0.64 2.38
N THR A 309 9.56 1.63 2.33
CA THR A 309 9.58 2.73 3.29
C THR A 309 9.37 4.07 2.61
N ASP A 310 8.79 5.01 3.34
CA ASP A 310 8.83 6.44 3.03
C ASP A 310 9.82 7.15 3.98
N PRO A 311 10.93 7.72 3.48
CA PRO A 311 11.86 8.48 4.30
C PRO A 311 11.37 9.89 4.69
N ASP A 312 10.17 10.33 4.27
CA ASP A 312 9.63 11.69 4.44
C ASP A 312 10.54 12.81 3.88
N ASN A 313 11.51 12.42 3.07
CA ASN A 313 12.49 13.34 2.48
C ASN A 313 12.84 12.93 1.05
N ALA A 314 12.51 13.80 0.09
CA ALA A 314 12.73 13.57 -1.33
C ALA A 314 14.21 13.39 -1.74
N GLU A 315 15.17 13.72 -0.88
CA GLU A 315 16.61 13.54 -1.13
C GLU A 315 17.04 12.08 -0.89
N TYR A 316 16.26 11.30 -0.16
CA TYR A 316 16.57 9.90 0.18
C TYR A 316 15.72 8.94 -0.61
N ALA A 317 16.34 7.84 -1.00
CA ALA A 317 15.63 6.74 -1.66
C ALA A 317 14.77 5.96 -0.67
N SER A 318 13.56 5.62 -1.05
CA SER A 318 12.79 4.57 -0.38
C SER A 318 13.57 3.25 -0.38
N GLN A 319 13.46 2.51 0.71
CA GLN A 319 14.13 1.24 0.90
C GLN A 319 13.15 0.08 0.75
N MET A 320 13.65 -1.04 0.22
CA MET A 320 12.98 -2.32 0.28
C MET A 320 13.64 -3.15 1.38
N LEU A 321 12.84 -3.58 2.35
CA LEU A 321 13.27 -4.30 3.54
C LEU A 321 12.65 -5.69 3.56
N LYS A 322 13.28 -6.64 4.28
CA LYS A 322 12.72 -7.98 4.54
C LYS A 322 12.77 -8.33 6.02
N ILE A 323 11.73 -9.01 6.47
CA ILE A 323 11.66 -9.71 7.76
C ILE A 323 11.03 -11.08 7.56
N THR A 324 11.12 -11.93 8.57
CA THR A 324 10.42 -13.22 8.62
C THR A 324 9.49 -13.23 9.82
N LEU A 325 8.23 -13.59 9.59
CA LEU A 325 7.26 -13.81 10.65
C LEU A 325 7.02 -15.31 10.83
N PRO A 326 6.70 -15.76 12.07
CA PRO A 326 6.32 -17.13 12.30
C PRO A 326 5.01 -17.45 11.59
N SER A 327 4.85 -18.66 11.08
CA SER A 327 3.54 -19.15 10.67
C SER A 327 2.69 -19.38 11.92
N LEU A 328 1.41 -19.02 11.81
CA LEU A 328 0.42 -19.39 12.82
C LEU A 328 0.01 -20.85 12.54
N HIS A 329 0.35 -21.75 13.43
CA HIS A 329 -0.10 -23.15 13.42
C HIS A 329 -1.36 -23.28 14.27
#